data_8e1241ff69a2a8ae8182a6df6407c3cd
#
_entry.id   8e1241ff69a2a8ae8182a6df6407c3cd
#
_cell.length_a   1.000
_cell.length_b   1.000
_cell.length_c   1.000
_cell.angle_alpha   90.00
_cell.angle_beta   90.00
_cell.angle_gamma   90.00
#
_symmetry.space_group_name_H-M   'P 1'
#
loop_
_entity.id
_entity.type
_entity.pdbx_description
1 polymer ?
#
loop_
_entity_poly.entity_id
_entity_poly.type
_entity_poly.pdbx_seq_one_letter_code
_entity_poly.pdbx_strand_id
1 'polypeptide(L)'
;MTAVYRCSYEEIMAQLKAQYDGYHFCDLMTDIYNPFSLLNAFESQRISDFWFKSGTPTYLIRLLSHTDENMNEITGKYYTAEEFIDYKANIEQPLPMIYQSGYLTIKDFDFRRNAFLLDYPNNEVKKGFLSLIAGSYFNTRESIYSWIQNAAFQLQDGNLDDFRSGLTSFLASIPYTMRRKENERERERYFHYTFYLIMRLISVYTVYTEKVQSHGRVDCIVETNDYVYIFEFKLDGTADEAMRQIEELSLIHI
;
A
#
# COMPACT_ATOMS: atom_id res chain seq x y z
N MET A 1 -26.77 6.84 6.11
CA MET A 1 -25.73 5.84 5.74
C MET A 1 -26.11 4.43 6.17
N THR A 2 -26.50 4.15 7.43
CA THR A 2 -26.90 2.79 7.89
C THR A 2 -27.94 2.11 7.00
N ALA A 3 -28.98 2.85 6.57
CA ALA A 3 -30.01 2.32 5.66
C ALA A 3 -29.48 2.03 4.25
N VAL A 4 -28.52 2.83 3.76
CA VAL A 4 -27.91 2.65 2.43
C VAL A 4 -26.99 1.44 2.40
N TYR A 5 -26.18 1.26 3.46
CA TYR A 5 -25.22 0.16 3.58
C TYR A 5 -25.81 -1.10 4.22
N ARG A 6 -27.05 -1.03 4.73
CA ARG A 6 -27.73 -2.14 5.43
C ARG A 6 -26.91 -2.72 6.58
N CYS A 7 -26.26 -1.85 7.35
CA CYS A 7 -25.37 -2.20 8.44
C CYS A 7 -25.72 -1.39 9.71
N SER A 8 -25.17 -1.79 10.85
CA SER A 8 -25.35 -1.11 12.13
C SER A 8 -24.69 0.27 12.16
N TYR A 9 -24.98 1.05 13.21
CA TYR A 9 -24.34 2.33 13.46
C TYR A 9 -22.84 2.13 13.76
N GLU A 10 -22.52 1.13 14.56
CA GLU A 10 -21.16 0.79 14.96
C GLU A 10 -20.30 0.41 13.75
N GLU A 11 -20.85 -0.40 12.84
CA GLU A 11 -20.18 -0.79 11.60
C GLU A 11 -19.90 0.41 10.68
N ILE A 12 -20.86 1.30 10.52
CA ILE A 12 -20.66 2.53 9.74
C ILE A 12 -19.59 3.43 10.38
N MET A 13 -19.62 3.59 11.71
CA MET A 13 -18.63 4.40 12.41
C MET A 13 -17.24 3.81 12.28
N ALA A 14 -17.10 2.49 12.38
CA ALA A 14 -15.82 1.82 12.16
C ALA A 14 -15.30 2.02 10.73
N GLN A 15 -16.18 1.91 9.72
CA GLN A 15 -15.80 2.17 8.33
C GLN A 15 -15.39 3.63 8.09
N LEU A 16 -16.14 4.60 8.63
CA LEU A 16 -15.81 6.02 8.53
C LEU A 16 -14.47 6.33 9.21
N LYS A 17 -14.24 5.70 10.39
CA LYS A 17 -12.99 5.85 11.11
C LYS A 17 -11.83 5.29 10.29
N ALA A 18 -11.91 4.07 9.81
CA ALA A 18 -10.87 3.44 9.00
C ALA A 18 -10.57 4.22 7.71
N GLN A 19 -11.60 4.84 7.11
CA GLN A 19 -11.49 5.52 5.83
C GLN A 19 -10.95 6.95 5.96
N TYR A 20 -11.30 7.71 7.02
CA TYR A 20 -11.07 9.15 7.06
C TYR A 20 -10.40 9.68 8.32
N ASP A 21 -10.24 8.86 9.37
CA ASP A 21 -9.62 9.23 10.63
C ASP A 21 -8.13 8.90 10.69
N GLY A 22 -7.46 9.29 11.78
CA GLY A 22 -6.11 8.83 12.09
C GLY A 22 -4.99 9.78 11.67
N TYR A 23 -5.29 11.05 11.36
CA TYR A 23 -4.25 12.08 11.31
C TYR A 23 -3.77 12.43 12.71
N HIS A 24 -2.47 12.46 12.92
CA HIS A 24 -1.81 12.92 14.13
C HIS A 24 -0.77 13.99 13.78
N PHE A 25 -0.78 15.08 14.53
CA PHE A 25 0.10 16.22 14.30
C PHE A 25 1.12 16.44 15.43
N CYS A 26 1.06 15.60 16.45
CA CYS A 26 1.99 15.62 17.60
C CYS A 26 2.05 14.24 18.26
N ASP A 27 2.92 14.10 19.23
CA ASP A 27 3.17 12.91 20.06
C ASP A 27 1.98 12.48 20.94
N LEU A 28 0.97 13.35 21.12
CA LEU A 28 -0.24 13.01 21.88
C LEU A 28 -1.18 12.04 21.17
N MET A 29 -0.94 11.74 19.90
CA MET A 29 -1.69 10.76 19.08
C MET A 29 -3.21 10.94 19.13
N THR A 30 -3.69 12.18 19.16
CA THR A 30 -5.14 12.45 19.07
C THR A 30 -5.60 12.25 17.64
N ASP A 31 -6.51 11.31 17.43
CA ASP A 31 -7.11 11.01 16.13
C ASP A 31 -7.90 12.22 15.59
N ILE A 32 -7.59 12.63 14.38
CA ILE A 32 -8.26 13.72 13.68
C ILE A 32 -8.74 13.24 12.31
N TYR A 33 -10.04 13.42 12.07
CA TYR A 33 -10.64 13.12 10.79
C TYR A 33 -10.20 14.11 9.71
N ASN A 34 -10.12 13.65 8.46
CA ASN A 34 -10.13 14.55 7.32
C ASN A 34 -11.53 15.19 7.18
N PRO A 35 -11.70 16.48 7.52
CA PRO A 35 -13.02 17.09 7.53
C PRO A 35 -13.64 17.20 6.13
N PHE A 36 -12.83 17.41 5.10
CA PHE A 36 -13.30 17.49 3.72
C PHE A 36 -13.93 16.16 3.28
N SER A 37 -13.22 15.05 3.45
CA SER A 37 -13.70 13.74 3.04
C SER A 37 -14.89 13.28 3.87
N LEU A 38 -14.87 13.52 5.18
CA LEU A 38 -15.97 13.15 6.08
C LEU A 38 -17.27 13.89 5.75
N LEU A 39 -17.20 15.20 5.50
CA LEU A 39 -18.37 16.01 5.12
C LEU A 39 -18.95 15.57 3.77
N ASN A 40 -18.11 15.31 2.78
CA ASN A 40 -18.55 14.78 1.49
C ASN A 40 -19.18 13.38 1.61
N ALA A 41 -18.67 12.53 2.51
CA ALA A 41 -19.27 11.23 2.78
C ALA A 41 -20.68 11.38 3.39
N PHE A 42 -20.87 12.32 4.30
CA PHE A 42 -22.21 12.60 4.87
C PHE A 42 -23.17 13.20 3.84
N GLU A 43 -22.71 14.14 3.02
CA GLU A 43 -23.53 14.77 1.98
C GLU A 43 -23.97 13.75 0.92
N SER A 44 -23.02 12.95 0.41
CA SER A 44 -23.30 11.96 -0.63
C SER A 44 -23.92 10.67 -0.11
N GLN A 45 -23.98 10.47 1.22
CA GLN A 45 -24.36 9.22 1.88
C GLN A 45 -23.53 8.00 1.42
N ARG A 46 -22.27 8.22 1.01
CA ARG A 46 -21.37 7.19 0.48
C ARG A 46 -19.99 7.31 1.10
N ILE A 47 -19.37 6.16 1.40
CA ILE A 47 -17.95 6.06 1.72
C ILE A 47 -17.21 5.94 0.39
N SER A 48 -16.34 6.90 0.07
CA SER A 48 -15.62 6.97 -1.22
C SER A 48 -14.35 7.80 -1.03
N ASP A 49 -13.49 7.80 -2.05
CA ASP A 49 -12.24 8.56 -2.04
C ASP A 49 -12.52 9.99 -2.55
N PHE A 50 -12.68 10.94 -1.64
CA PHE A 50 -13.01 12.34 -1.97
C PHE A 50 -11.77 13.21 -2.08
N TRP A 51 -10.78 13.02 -1.22
CA TRP A 51 -9.61 13.87 -1.14
C TRP A 51 -8.79 13.87 -2.43
N PHE A 52 -8.55 12.69 -3.01
CA PHE A 52 -7.82 12.56 -4.27
C PHE A 52 -8.56 13.12 -5.49
N LYS A 53 -9.89 13.24 -5.43
CA LYS A 53 -10.67 13.86 -6.50
C LYS A 53 -10.50 15.38 -6.56
N SER A 54 -10.06 16.01 -5.47
CA SER A 54 -9.87 17.45 -5.40
C SER A 54 -8.59 17.96 -6.09
N GLY A 55 -7.72 17.06 -6.52
CA GLY A 55 -6.53 17.36 -7.29
C GLY A 55 -5.28 16.65 -6.77
N THR A 56 -4.72 15.78 -7.58
CA THR A 56 -3.41 15.18 -7.29
C THR A 56 -2.33 16.19 -7.66
N PRO A 57 -1.39 16.54 -6.76
CA PRO A 57 -0.32 17.45 -7.12
C PRO A 57 0.55 16.84 -8.24
N THR A 58 0.54 17.45 -9.42
CA THR A 58 1.37 17.03 -10.56
C THR A 58 2.85 16.95 -10.19
N TYR A 59 3.24 17.77 -9.22
CA TYR A 59 4.59 17.77 -8.68
C TYR A 59 4.92 16.47 -7.95
N LEU A 60 4.00 15.91 -7.16
CA LEU A 60 4.22 14.64 -6.45
C LEU A 60 4.43 13.48 -7.44
N ILE A 61 3.64 13.45 -8.53
CA ILE A 61 3.84 12.44 -9.59
C ILE A 61 5.26 12.55 -10.19
N ARG A 62 5.71 13.79 -10.46
CA ARG A 62 7.06 14.02 -10.99
C ARG A 62 8.13 13.62 -9.97
N LEU A 63 7.94 13.97 -8.71
CA LEU A 63 8.85 13.59 -7.63
C LEU A 63 8.99 12.06 -7.56
N LEU A 64 7.87 11.34 -7.51
CA LEU A 64 7.82 9.88 -7.44
C LEU A 64 8.42 9.19 -8.67
N SER A 65 8.31 9.81 -9.86
CA SER A 65 8.88 9.24 -11.10
C SER A 65 10.40 9.43 -11.23
N HIS A 66 11.00 10.31 -10.42
CA HIS A 66 12.44 10.59 -10.43
C HIS A 66 13.18 10.03 -9.21
N THR A 67 12.47 9.56 -8.20
CA THR A 67 13.08 8.97 -7.02
C THR A 67 13.28 7.47 -7.24
N ASP A 68 14.54 7.03 -7.22
CA ASP A 68 14.91 5.61 -7.17
C ASP A 68 14.66 4.99 -5.79
N GLU A 69 14.22 5.79 -4.81
CA GLU A 69 13.89 5.31 -3.48
C GLU A 69 12.68 4.39 -3.53
N ASN A 70 12.86 3.25 -2.90
CA ASN A 70 11.82 2.28 -2.70
C ASN A 70 10.74 2.91 -1.79
N MET A 71 9.65 3.42 -2.38
CA MET A 71 8.58 4.11 -1.66
C MET A 71 7.95 3.25 -0.55
N ASN A 72 8.17 1.93 -0.59
CA ASN A 72 7.83 1.00 0.48
C ASN A 72 8.66 1.22 1.74
N GLU A 73 9.82 1.84 1.58
CA GLU A 73 10.71 2.12 2.69
C GLU A 73 10.39 3.40 3.44
N ILE A 74 9.43 4.19 2.97
CA ILE A 74 9.05 5.47 3.61
C ILE A 74 8.06 5.25 4.75
N THR A 75 7.19 4.26 4.69
CA THR A 75 6.19 3.95 5.70
C THR A 75 6.65 2.90 6.70
N GLY A 76 6.13 2.95 7.93
CA GLY A 76 6.43 1.98 8.96
C GLY A 76 7.85 2.09 9.54
N LYS A 77 8.52 3.23 9.35
CA LYS A 77 9.86 3.53 9.87
C LYS A 77 9.86 4.71 10.81
N TYR A 78 10.85 4.73 11.70
CA TYR A 78 11.11 5.85 12.60
C TYR A 78 12.07 6.84 11.96
N TYR A 79 11.70 8.13 12.06
CA TYR A 79 12.45 9.27 11.54
C TYR A 79 12.62 10.34 12.63
N THR A 80 13.74 11.02 12.64
CA THR A 80 13.91 12.22 13.47
C THR A 80 13.11 13.38 12.89
N ALA A 81 12.79 14.38 13.71
CA ALA A 81 12.04 15.56 13.25
C ALA A 81 12.71 16.28 12.07
N GLU A 82 14.04 16.35 12.09
CA GLU A 82 14.84 17.00 11.05
C GLU A 82 14.71 16.33 9.68
N GLU A 83 14.42 15.01 9.64
CA GLU A 83 14.31 14.26 8.39
C GLU A 83 13.01 14.54 7.63
N PHE A 84 11.91 14.97 8.32
CA PHE A 84 10.61 15.13 7.67
C PHE A 84 9.90 16.47 7.89
N ILE A 85 10.36 17.30 8.87
CA ILE A 85 9.75 18.61 9.13
C ILE A 85 10.38 19.70 8.26
N ASP A 86 11.70 19.64 8.04
CA ASP A 86 12.40 20.66 7.26
C ASP A 86 12.05 20.59 5.78
N TYR A 87 11.19 21.52 5.35
CA TYR A 87 10.83 21.66 3.95
C TYR A 87 12.00 22.21 3.13
N LYS A 88 12.80 21.31 2.60
CA LYS A 88 13.63 21.59 1.42
C LYS A 88 12.99 20.82 0.27
N ALA A 89 12.42 21.55 -0.70
CA ALA A 89 11.91 20.93 -1.94
C ALA A 89 13.08 20.29 -2.71
N ASN A 90 13.56 19.14 -2.21
CA ASN A 90 14.63 18.39 -2.83
C ASN A 90 14.03 17.10 -3.42
N ILE A 91 14.25 16.92 -4.73
CA ILE A 91 13.82 15.70 -5.44
C ILE A 91 14.51 14.46 -4.87
N GLU A 92 15.71 14.62 -4.30
CA GLU A 92 16.48 13.53 -3.68
C GLU A 92 15.95 13.11 -2.31
N GLN A 93 15.14 13.95 -1.63
CA GLN A 93 14.57 13.69 -0.32
C GLN A 93 13.07 14.01 -0.31
N PRO A 94 12.21 13.11 -0.79
CA PRO A 94 10.79 13.35 -0.95
C PRO A 94 10.00 13.35 0.36
N LEU A 95 10.54 12.77 1.44
CA LEU A 95 9.86 12.52 2.70
C LEU A 95 9.21 13.77 3.32
N PRO A 96 9.90 14.94 3.45
CA PRO A 96 9.28 16.14 4.02
C PRO A 96 8.07 16.61 3.23
N MET A 97 8.14 16.54 1.92
CA MET A 97 7.03 16.93 1.06
C MET A 97 5.84 15.97 1.18
N ILE A 98 6.09 14.67 1.19
CA ILE A 98 5.05 13.65 1.32
C ILE A 98 4.33 13.81 2.67
N TYR A 99 5.07 14.05 3.75
CA TYR A 99 4.50 14.30 5.07
C TYR A 99 3.70 15.61 5.11
N GLN A 100 4.26 16.73 4.67
CA GLN A 100 3.60 18.03 4.70
C GLN A 100 2.38 18.12 3.76
N SER A 101 2.37 17.31 2.70
CA SER A 101 1.20 17.18 1.82
C SER A 101 0.10 16.30 2.42
N GLY A 102 0.28 15.75 3.63
CA GLY A 102 -0.72 14.95 4.33
C GLY A 102 -0.85 13.50 3.87
N TYR A 103 0.14 12.99 3.12
CA TYR A 103 0.16 11.57 2.74
C TYR A 103 0.68 10.66 3.85
N LEU A 104 1.50 11.20 4.74
CA LEU A 104 1.97 10.53 5.94
C LEU A 104 1.55 11.30 7.18
N THR A 105 1.48 10.60 8.29
CA THR A 105 1.21 11.15 9.61
C THR A 105 2.06 10.43 10.66
N ILE A 106 2.17 11.00 11.85
CA ILE A 106 2.83 10.39 12.98
C ILE A 106 1.93 9.25 13.51
N LYS A 107 2.46 8.05 13.69
CA LYS A 107 1.73 6.90 14.24
C LYS A 107 2.27 6.41 15.57
N ASP A 108 3.49 6.81 15.92
CA ASP A 108 4.11 6.50 17.21
C ASP A 108 5.29 7.45 17.47
N PHE A 109 5.74 7.52 18.72
CA PHE A 109 6.92 8.27 19.13
C PHE A 109 7.81 7.44 20.06
N ASP A 110 9.03 7.16 19.61
CA ASP A 110 10.05 6.49 20.43
C ASP A 110 10.85 7.52 21.22
N PHE A 111 10.55 7.64 22.52
CA PHE A 111 11.24 8.56 23.45
C PHE A 111 12.74 8.29 23.58
N ARG A 112 13.20 7.05 23.40
CA ARG A 112 14.61 6.70 23.55
C ARG A 112 15.43 7.16 22.36
N ARG A 113 14.85 7.09 21.16
CA ARG A 113 15.47 7.47 19.90
C ARG A 113 15.17 8.90 19.50
N ASN A 114 14.23 9.56 20.19
CA ASN A 114 13.65 10.84 19.78
C ASN A 114 13.21 10.81 18.31
N ALA A 115 12.45 9.77 17.95
CA ALA A 115 12.07 9.50 16.58
C ALA A 115 10.56 9.17 16.46
N PHE A 116 9.98 9.56 15.34
CA PHE A 116 8.56 9.43 15.03
C PHE A 116 8.34 8.33 14.00
N LEU A 117 7.42 7.41 14.27
CA LEU A 117 6.96 6.44 13.30
C LEU A 117 6.03 7.14 12.31
N LEU A 118 6.37 7.12 11.03
CA LEU A 118 5.53 7.67 9.98
C LEU A 118 4.83 6.56 9.19
N ASP A 119 3.52 6.73 8.98
CA ASP A 119 2.71 5.84 8.14
C ASP A 119 1.51 6.60 7.57
N TYR A 120 0.71 5.93 6.74
CA TYR A 120 -0.52 6.51 6.18
C TYR A 120 -1.51 6.84 7.29
N PRO A 121 -2.22 7.99 7.22
CA PRO A 121 -3.24 8.33 8.21
C PRO A 121 -4.40 7.34 8.20
N ASN A 122 -4.91 6.98 7.01
CA ASN A 122 -6.13 6.20 6.82
C ASN A 122 -6.16 5.50 5.45
N ASN A 123 -7.23 4.73 5.23
CA ASN A 123 -7.39 3.95 4.00
C ASN A 123 -7.58 4.80 2.74
N GLU A 124 -8.25 5.95 2.82
CA GLU A 124 -8.40 6.86 1.68
C GLU A 124 -7.03 7.31 1.16
N VAL A 125 -6.18 7.79 2.07
CA VAL A 125 -4.85 8.28 1.72
C VAL A 125 -3.94 7.15 1.26
N LYS A 126 -3.91 6.02 1.99
CA LYS A 126 -3.14 4.83 1.61
C LYS A 126 -3.49 4.40 0.18
N LYS A 127 -4.77 4.21 -0.10
CA LYS A 127 -5.26 3.80 -1.42
C LYS A 127 -4.89 4.80 -2.50
N GLY A 128 -5.17 6.08 -2.28
CA GLY A 128 -4.90 7.10 -3.27
C GLY A 128 -3.41 7.24 -3.57
N PHE A 129 -2.56 7.23 -2.55
CA PHE A 129 -1.12 7.34 -2.72
C PHE A 129 -0.51 6.13 -3.43
N LEU A 130 -0.87 4.91 -3.02
CA LEU A 130 -0.44 3.68 -3.69
C LEU A 130 -0.94 3.61 -5.14
N SER A 131 -2.16 4.07 -5.39
CA SER A 131 -2.72 4.16 -6.73
C SER A 131 -1.96 5.13 -7.62
N LEU A 132 -1.51 6.24 -7.05
CA LEU A 132 -0.69 7.23 -7.75
C LEU A 132 0.66 6.65 -8.16
N ILE A 133 1.34 5.97 -7.21
CA ILE A 133 2.60 5.29 -7.46
C ILE A 133 2.42 4.23 -8.55
N ALA A 134 1.40 3.39 -8.43
CA ALA A 134 1.12 2.33 -9.39
C ALA A 134 0.83 2.88 -10.79
N GLY A 135 0.03 3.94 -10.88
CA GLY A 135 -0.26 4.59 -12.16
C GLY A 135 0.99 5.14 -12.85
N SER A 136 1.92 5.72 -12.07
CA SER A 136 3.21 6.17 -12.58
C SER A 136 4.13 5.01 -12.93
N TYR A 137 4.22 4.01 -12.06
CA TYR A 137 5.13 2.88 -12.20
C TYR A 137 4.75 1.93 -13.34
N PHE A 138 3.46 1.58 -13.46
CA PHE A 138 2.99 0.65 -14.51
C PHE A 138 2.66 1.34 -15.83
N ASN A 139 2.66 2.67 -15.88
CA ASN A 139 2.25 3.47 -17.05
C ASN A 139 0.89 3.03 -17.62
N THR A 140 -0.02 2.59 -16.75
CA THR A 140 -1.37 2.12 -17.10
C THR A 140 -2.40 3.06 -16.47
N ARG A 141 -3.38 3.55 -17.27
CA ARG A 141 -4.29 4.60 -16.80
C ARG A 141 -5.62 4.12 -16.21
N GLU A 142 -6.15 2.95 -16.55
CA GLU A 142 -7.53 2.62 -16.14
C GLU A 142 -7.79 1.15 -15.74
N SER A 143 -7.06 0.18 -16.25
CA SER A 143 -7.40 -1.24 -16.05
C SER A 143 -6.94 -1.84 -14.72
N ILE A 144 -5.99 -1.21 -14.04
CA ILE A 144 -5.37 -1.78 -12.84
C ILE A 144 -6.35 -1.85 -11.65
N TYR A 145 -7.24 -0.86 -11.52
CA TYR A 145 -8.12 -0.78 -10.33
C TYR A 145 -9.17 -1.88 -10.29
N SER A 146 -9.83 -2.17 -11.42
CA SER A 146 -10.83 -3.23 -11.48
C SER A 146 -10.20 -4.60 -11.27
N TRP A 147 -8.99 -4.80 -11.83
CA TRP A 147 -8.25 -6.03 -11.60
C TRP A 147 -7.84 -6.18 -10.13
N ILE A 148 -7.30 -5.13 -9.49
CA ILE A 148 -6.93 -5.16 -8.07
C ILE A 148 -8.13 -5.50 -7.17
N GLN A 149 -9.30 -4.90 -7.42
CA GLN A 149 -10.51 -5.23 -6.67
C GLN A 149 -10.90 -6.70 -6.85
N ASN A 150 -10.91 -7.19 -8.08
CA ASN A 150 -11.22 -8.59 -8.35
C ASN A 150 -10.21 -9.53 -7.69
N ALA A 151 -8.92 -9.20 -7.76
CA ALA A 151 -7.86 -9.97 -7.11
C ALA A 151 -8.04 -10.04 -5.58
N ALA A 152 -8.47 -8.93 -4.95
CA ALA A 152 -8.78 -8.91 -3.53
C ALA A 152 -9.92 -9.87 -3.16
N PHE A 153 -11.03 -9.85 -3.93
CA PHE A 153 -12.15 -10.79 -3.72
C PHE A 153 -11.73 -12.25 -4.00
N GLN A 154 -10.96 -12.50 -5.05
CA GLN A 154 -10.45 -13.83 -5.36
C GLN A 154 -9.63 -14.42 -4.22
N LEU A 155 -8.76 -13.61 -3.58
CA LEU A 155 -8.02 -14.04 -2.39
C LEU A 155 -8.94 -14.23 -1.17
N GLN A 156 -9.95 -13.39 -0.97
CA GLN A 156 -10.92 -13.56 0.12
C GLN A 156 -11.74 -14.84 -0.03
N ASP A 157 -12.12 -15.18 -1.27
CA ASP A 157 -12.94 -16.34 -1.61
C ASP A 157 -12.12 -17.63 -1.80
N GLY A 158 -10.79 -17.58 -1.67
CA GLY A 158 -9.92 -18.75 -1.86
C GLY A 158 -9.71 -19.16 -3.32
N ASN A 159 -10.09 -18.31 -4.29
CA ASN A 159 -10.00 -18.61 -5.71
C ASN A 159 -8.61 -18.28 -6.29
N LEU A 160 -7.63 -19.13 -5.98
CA LEU A 160 -6.24 -18.95 -6.41
C LEU A 160 -6.02 -19.10 -7.91
N ASP A 161 -6.81 -19.93 -8.60
CA ASP A 161 -6.62 -20.16 -10.03
C ASP A 161 -6.95 -18.90 -10.84
N ASP A 162 -8.06 -18.24 -10.52
CA ASP A 162 -8.44 -16.98 -11.16
C ASP A 162 -7.48 -15.86 -10.76
N PHE A 163 -7.07 -15.79 -9.48
CA PHE A 163 -6.05 -14.85 -9.02
C PHE A 163 -4.74 -15.01 -9.80
N ARG A 164 -4.22 -16.23 -9.91
CA ARG A 164 -3.01 -16.56 -10.66
C ARG A 164 -3.13 -16.18 -12.14
N SER A 165 -4.25 -16.53 -12.77
CA SER A 165 -4.51 -16.19 -14.16
C SER A 165 -4.55 -14.68 -14.39
N GLY A 166 -5.24 -13.96 -13.52
CA GLY A 166 -5.30 -12.50 -13.54
C GLY A 166 -3.93 -11.84 -13.31
N LEU A 167 -3.17 -12.30 -12.32
CA LEU A 167 -1.82 -11.82 -12.05
C LEU A 167 -0.88 -12.04 -13.24
N THR A 168 -0.92 -13.24 -13.85
CA THR A 168 -0.12 -13.57 -15.03
C THR A 168 -0.46 -12.64 -16.19
N SER A 169 -1.75 -12.43 -16.47
CA SER A 169 -2.22 -11.52 -17.50
C SER A 169 -1.81 -10.08 -17.25
N PHE A 170 -1.91 -9.63 -16.01
CA PHE A 170 -1.49 -8.29 -15.61
C PHE A 170 0.03 -8.11 -15.80
N LEU A 171 0.83 -9.02 -15.29
CA LEU A 171 2.30 -8.97 -15.48
C LEU A 171 2.68 -9.04 -16.95
N ALA A 172 1.93 -9.78 -17.78
CA ALA A 172 2.14 -9.82 -19.22
C ALA A 172 1.81 -8.48 -19.91
N SER A 173 0.89 -7.69 -19.38
CA SER A 173 0.49 -6.39 -19.94
C SER A 173 1.53 -5.28 -19.69
N ILE A 174 2.44 -5.45 -18.72
CA ILE A 174 3.48 -4.47 -18.43
C ILE A 174 4.44 -4.35 -19.63
N PRO A 175 4.71 -3.14 -20.14
CA PRO A 175 5.56 -2.95 -21.30
C PRO A 175 6.95 -3.59 -21.16
N TYR A 176 7.41 -4.23 -22.22
CA TYR A 176 8.69 -4.95 -22.22
C TYR A 176 9.89 -4.04 -21.90
N THR A 177 9.82 -2.77 -22.28
CA THR A 177 10.85 -1.76 -21.97
C THR A 177 11.03 -1.53 -20.47
N MET A 178 9.97 -1.70 -19.69
CA MET A 178 10.03 -1.61 -18.22
C MET A 178 10.58 -2.89 -17.58
N ARG A 179 10.50 -4.02 -18.29
CA ARG A 179 11.03 -5.32 -17.82
C ARG A 179 12.51 -5.51 -18.13
N ARG A 180 13.07 -4.76 -19.11
CA ARG A 180 14.48 -4.84 -19.51
C ARG A 180 15.34 -4.04 -18.54
N LYS A 181 15.80 -4.71 -17.50
CA LYS A 181 16.91 -4.23 -16.67
C LYS A 181 18.20 -4.93 -17.11
N GLU A 182 19.31 -4.19 -17.09
CA GLU A 182 20.58 -4.63 -17.71
C GLU A 182 21.24 -5.79 -16.95
N ASN A 183 20.89 -5.97 -15.65
CA ASN A 183 21.43 -7.05 -14.84
C ASN A 183 20.35 -7.82 -14.08
N GLU A 184 20.70 -9.02 -13.64
CA GLU A 184 19.81 -9.96 -12.94
C GLU A 184 19.28 -9.40 -11.61
N ARG A 185 20.12 -8.71 -10.83
CA ARG A 185 19.71 -8.07 -9.56
C ARG A 185 18.67 -6.97 -9.75
N GLU A 186 18.77 -6.20 -10.82
CA GLU A 186 17.77 -5.16 -11.13
C GLU A 186 16.45 -5.77 -11.58
N ARG A 187 16.50 -6.89 -12.33
CA ARG A 187 15.29 -7.64 -12.71
C ARG A 187 14.58 -8.21 -11.49
N GLU A 188 15.32 -8.85 -10.60
CA GLU A 188 14.78 -9.39 -9.35
C GLU A 188 14.14 -8.29 -8.50
N ARG A 189 14.86 -7.20 -8.24
CA ARG A 189 14.32 -6.03 -7.51
C ARG A 189 13.06 -5.47 -8.17
N TYR A 190 13.02 -5.40 -9.49
CA TYR A 190 11.84 -4.94 -10.24
C TYR A 190 10.63 -5.84 -10.01
N PHE A 191 10.79 -7.17 -10.07
CA PHE A 191 9.70 -8.11 -9.83
C PHE A 191 9.22 -8.08 -8.38
N HIS A 192 10.12 -8.06 -7.42
CA HIS A 192 9.80 -7.92 -6.01
C HIS A 192 9.00 -6.64 -5.74
N TYR A 193 9.46 -5.51 -6.27
CA TYR A 193 8.78 -4.24 -6.11
C TYR A 193 7.39 -4.22 -6.78
N THR A 194 7.30 -4.74 -8.01
CA THR A 194 6.04 -4.86 -8.75
C THR A 194 5.02 -5.67 -7.97
N PHE A 195 5.42 -6.84 -7.49
CA PHE A 195 4.54 -7.71 -6.73
C PHE A 195 4.15 -7.09 -5.39
N TYR A 196 5.11 -6.54 -4.67
CA TYR A 196 4.84 -5.84 -3.42
C TYR A 196 3.83 -4.71 -3.61
N LEU A 197 3.98 -3.88 -4.62
CA LEU A 197 3.04 -2.79 -4.91
C LEU A 197 1.64 -3.31 -5.23
N ILE A 198 1.54 -4.41 -5.97
CA ILE A 198 0.28 -5.09 -6.24
C ILE A 198 -0.36 -5.56 -4.93
N MET A 199 0.39 -6.24 -4.07
CA MET A 199 -0.12 -6.74 -2.79
C MET A 199 -0.54 -5.61 -1.86
N ARG A 200 0.21 -4.52 -1.81
CA ARG A 200 -0.16 -3.31 -1.05
C ARG A 200 -1.46 -2.68 -1.56
N LEU A 201 -1.68 -2.67 -2.87
CA LEU A 201 -2.95 -2.21 -3.44
C LEU A 201 -4.10 -3.15 -3.12
N ILE A 202 -3.90 -4.46 -3.20
CA ILE A 202 -4.89 -5.47 -2.82
C ILE A 202 -5.25 -5.33 -1.35
N SER A 203 -4.27 -5.10 -0.46
CA SER A 203 -4.48 -4.96 0.99
C SER A 203 -5.38 -3.78 1.38
N VAL A 204 -5.60 -2.81 0.51
CA VAL A 204 -6.54 -1.71 0.73
C VAL A 204 -8.00 -2.17 0.64
N TYR A 205 -8.26 -3.23 -0.10
CA TYR A 205 -9.60 -3.80 -0.28
C TYR A 205 -9.85 -5.01 0.62
N THR A 206 -8.80 -5.55 1.26
CA THR A 206 -8.90 -6.63 2.24
C THR A 206 -8.87 -6.04 3.64
N VAL A 207 -9.75 -6.49 4.53
CA VAL A 207 -9.89 -5.94 5.90
C VAL A 207 -8.72 -6.34 6.82
N TYR A 208 -7.72 -7.12 6.33
CA TYR A 208 -6.74 -7.80 7.16
C TYR A 208 -5.30 -7.40 6.94
N THR A 209 -4.53 -7.59 8.02
CA THR A 209 -3.14 -7.18 8.20
C THR A 209 -2.20 -7.90 7.24
N GLU A 210 -1.63 -7.13 6.36
CA GLU A 210 -0.49 -7.51 5.55
C GLU A 210 0.77 -7.55 6.45
N LYS A 211 1.35 -8.71 6.60
CA LYS A 211 2.71 -8.85 7.11
C LYS A 211 3.66 -9.07 5.93
N VAL A 212 4.00 -8.00 5.25
CA VAL A 212 5.10 -8.04 4.29
C VAL A 212 6.39 -8.03 5.08
N GLN A 213 7.03 -9.18 5.19
CA GLN A 213 8.36 -9.30 5.77
C GLN A 213 9.39 -9.34 4.66
N SER A 214 10.04 -8.22 4.40
CA SER A 214 11.15 -8.12 3.44
C SER A 214 12.50 -8.56 4.02
N HIS A 215 12.52 -9.35 5.08
CA HIS A 215 13.75 -9.75 5.77
C HIS A 215 14.03 -11.26 5.58
N GLY A 216 14.45 -11.63 4.39
CA GLY A 216 15.29 -12.83 4.17
C GLY A 216 14.65 -14.20 4.40
N ARG A 217 13.35 -14.32 4.66
CA ARG A 217 12.68 -15.58 4.98
C ARG A 217 11.47 -15.91 4.12
N VAL A 218 10.64 -14.93 3.76
CA VAL A 218 9.48 -15.08 2.86
C VAL A 218 9.25 -13.77 2.15
N ASP A 219 8.90 -13.84 0.87
CA ASP A 219 8.71 -12.62 0.07
C ASP A 219 7.42 -11.88 0.42
N CYS A 220 6.33 -12.60 0.68
CA CYS A 220 5.07 -11.99 1.08
C CYS A 220 4.14 -12.98 1.80
N ILE A 221 3.46 -12.53 2.86
CA ILE A 221 2.35 -13.25 3.51
C ILE A 221 1.11 -12.36 3.43
N VAL A 222 0.01 -12.93 2.96
CA VAL A 222 -1.30 -12.28 2.90
C VAL A 222 -2.28 -13.08 3.75
N GLU A 223 -2.86 -12.45 4.74
CA GLU A 223 -3.89 -13.03 5.60
C GLU A 223 -5.25 -12.48 5.22
N THR A 224 -6.23 -13.34 5.03
CA THR A 224 -7.66 -13.01 4.90
C THR A 224 -8.42 -13.59 6.09
N ASN A 225 -9.73 -13.45 6.13
CA ASN A 225 -10.55 -14.04 7.21
C ASN A 225 -10.35 -15.55 7.32
N ASP A 226 -10.28 -16.23 6.17
CA ASP A 226 -10.40 -17.69 6.10
C ASP A 226 -9.12 -18.33 5.54
N TYR A 227 -8.18 -17.54 5.00
CA TYR A 227 -7.00 -18.04 4.33
C TYR A 227 -5.73 -17.28 4.72
N VAL A 228 -4.61 -18.00 4.74
CA VAL A 228 -3.25 -17.44 4.80
C VAL A 228 -2.51 -17.86 3.54
N TYR A 229 -2.04 -16.88 2.78
CA TYR A 229 -1.28 -17.10 1.55
C TYR A 229 0.17 -16.76 1.78
N ILE A 230 1.06 -17.65 1.39
CA ILE A 230 2.51 -17.47 1.43
C ILE A 230 2.99 -17.41 -0.01
N PHE A 231 3.65 -16.32 -0.38
CA PHE A 231 4.23 -16.12 -1.70
C PHE A 231 5.75 -16.13 -1.61
N GLU A 232 6.37 -16.95 -2.41
CA GLU A 232 7.82 -17.06 -2.59
C GLU A 232 8.13 -16.96 -4.10
N PHE A 233 9.07 -16.10 -4.47
CA PHE A 233 9.42 -15.82 -5.85
C PHE A 233 10.81 -16.36 -6.19
N LYS A 234 10.90 -17.05 -7.32
CA LYS A 234 12.17 -17.46 -7.93
C LYS A 234 12.21 -16.92 -9.35
N LEU A 235 13.18 -16.07 -9.64
CA LEU A 235 13.29 -15.44 -10.97
C LEU A 235 13.71 -16.47 -12.03
N ASP A 236 14.70 -17.29 -11.73
CA ASP A 236 15.26 -18.32 -12.61
C ASP A 236 15.27 -19.72 -11.92
N GLY A 237 14.44 -19.90 -10.85
CA GLY A 237 14.31 -21.13 -10.09
C GLY A 237 13.06 -21.92 -10.44
N THR A 238 12.89 -23.05 -9.76
CA THR A 238 11.72 -23.93 -9.90
C THR A 238 10.71 -23.71 -8.78
N ALA A 239 9.45 -24.12 -9.00
CA ALA A 239 8.42 -24.12 -7.97
C ALA A 239 8.81 -25.02 -6.76
N ASP A 240 9.52 -26.12 -7.02
CA ASP A 240 10.00 -27.04 -5.97
C ASP A 240 11.06 -26.39 -5.07
N GLU A 241 11.90 -25.51 -5.61
CA GLU A 241 12.86 -24.75 -4.83
C GLU A 241 12.18 -23.70 -3.95
N ALA A 242 11.17 -23.00 -4.48
CA ALA A 242 10.36 -22.07 -3.71
C ALA A 242 9.62 -22.80 -2.57
N MET A 243 9.03 -23.97 -2.87
CA MET A 243 8.30 -24.77 -1.86
C MET A 243 9.22 -25.27 -0.75
N ARG A 244 10.40 -25.78 -1.10
CA ARG A 244 11.42 -26.18 -0.09
C ARG A 244 11.80 -25.02 0.82
N GLN A 245 11.96 -23.82 0.30
CA GLN A 245 12.28 -22.66 1.11
C GLN A 245 11.15 -22.33 2.10
N ILE A 246 9.89 -22.41 1.68
CA ILE A 246 8.72 -22.22 2.56
C ILE A 246 8.72 -23.30 3.66
N GLU A 247 8.99 -24.55 3.32
CA GLU A 247 9.04 -25.69 4.26
C GLU A 247 10.20 -25.57 5.26
N GLU A 248 11.41 -25.22 4.80
CA GLU A 248 12.60 -25.01 5.65
C GLU A 248 12.38 -23.88 6.67
N LEU A 249 11.58 -22.89 6.34
CA LEU A 249 11.24 -21.79 7.23
C LEU A 249 10.15 -22.14 8.26
N SER A 250 9.66 -23.39 8.26
CA SER A 250 8.61 -23.90 9.16
C SER A 250 7.31 -23.10 9.14
N LEU A 251 6.97 -22.48 8.01
CA LEU A 251 5.81 -21.61 7.87
C LEU A 251 4.50 -22.34 7.60
N ILE A 252 4.58 -23.65 7.27
CA ILE A 252 3.40 -24.50 7.02
C ILE A 252 2.81 -25.06 8.33
N HIS A 253 3.45 -24.80 9.47
CA HIS A 253 3.03 -25.33 10.77
C HIS A 253 2.48 -24.27 11.75
N ILE A 254 2.03 -23.13 11.24
CA ILE A 254 1.41 -22.08 12.07
C ILE A 254 -0.12 -22.23 12.07
#